data_2fba383b43aee9b7523f7cc09d793211
#
_entry.id   2fba383b43aee9b7523f7cc09d793211
#
_cell.length_a   1.000
_cell.length_b   1.000
_cell.length_c   1.000
_cell.angle_alpha   90.00
_cell.angle_beta   90.00
_cell.angle_gamma   90.00
#
_symmetry.space_group_name_H-M   'P 1'
#
loop_
_entity.id
_entity.type
_entity.pdbx_description
1 polymer ?
#
loop_
_entity_poly.entity_id
_entity_poly.type
_entity_poly.pdbx_seq_one_letter_code
_entity_poly.pdbx_strand_id
1 'polypeptide(L)'
;MCKKHNALKSHGVIDRIEHRKSEDYSMLRPSIGIDWDDVTAPFNSIAIRMANEKYHPKEPYRMEEITSWANEGRTSVIKEFYNDPELYRRQIPTEETKRGIRRLMQIADVFFITAVSPHFMGVRAEQIMTQFPELPPENIILGSAKDRVHFDIVLDDAIHNILES
;
A
#
# COMPACT_ATOMS: atom_id res chain seq x y z
N MET A 1 28.73 -42.16 -28.45
CA MET A 1 27.42 -41.48 -28.57
C MET A 1 27.41 -40.30 -27.62
N CYS A 2 27.64 -39.11 -28.12
CA CYS A 2 27.74 -37.89 -27.31
C CYS A 2 26.42 -37.11 -27.43
N LYS A 3 25.71 -36.93 -26.31
CA LYS A 3 24.46 -36.17 -26.26
C LYS A 3 24.78 -34.67 -26.25
N LYS A 4 24.41 -33.97 -27.31
CA LYS A 4 24.47 -32.50 -27.40
C LYS A 4 23.43 -31.90 -26.45
N HIS A 5 23.89 -31.10 -25.46
CA HIS A 5 23.04 -30.24 -24.67
C HIS A 5 22.66 -29.00 -25.50
N ASN A 6 21.38 -28.82 -25.75
CA ASN A 6 20.85 -27.59 -26.30
C ASN A 6 20.88 -26.50 -25.23
N ALA A 7 21.78 -25.53 -25.39
CA ALA A 7 21.75 -24.31 -24.62
C ALA A 7 20.59 -23.45 -25.13
N LEU A 8 19.58 -23.23 -24.28
CA LEU A 8 18.51 -22.28 -24.51
C LEU A 8 19.09 -20.87 -24.58
N LYS A 9 18.92 -20.20 -25.73
CA LYS A 9 19.37 -18.84 -25.97
C LYS A 9 18.58 -17.85 -25.11
N SER A 10 19.15 -17.36 -24.02
CA SER A 10 18.62 -16.29 -23.16
C SER A 10 18.83 -14.87 -23.72
N HIS A 11 19.05 -14.72 -25.01
CA HIS A 11 19.45 -13.44 -25.63
C HIS A 11 18.32 -12.39 -25.71
N GLY A 12 17.06 -12.80 -25.69
CA GLY A 12 15.94 -11.86 -25.92
C GLY A 12 15.53 -11.00 -24.72
N VAL A 13 15.93 -11.36 -23.49
CA VAL A 13 15.58 -10.61 -22.27
C VAL A 13 16.63 -9.55 -21.96
N ILE A 14 17.89 -9.88 -22.17
CA ILE A 14 19.01 -8.96 -21.93
C ILE A 14 18.99 -7.81 -22.95
N ASP A 15 18.71 -8.08 -24.24
CA ASP A 15 18.58 -7.03 -25.26
C ASP A 15 17.45 -6.03 -24.98
N ARG A 16 16.36 -6.46 -24.33
CA ARG A 16 15.27 -5.54 -23.93
C ARG A 16 15.66 -4.63 -22.77
N ILE A 17 16.54 -5.09 -21.87
CA ILE A 17 17.04 -4.29 -20.74
C ILE A 17 18.08 -3.27 -21.24
N GLU A 18 18.93 -3.64 -22.20
CA GLU A 18 19.93 -2.73 -22.74
C GLU A 18 19.34 -1.67 -23.70
N HIS A 19 18.28 -1.98 -24.45
CA HIS A 19 17.56 -1.01 -25.29
C HIS A 19 16.81 0.05 -24.47
N ARG A 20 16.35 -0.27 -23.22
CA ARG A 20 15.77 0.74 -22.34
C ARG A 20 16.79 1.75 -21.78
N LYS A 21 18.08 1.46 -21.84
CA LYS A 21 19.15 2.37 -21.34
C LYS A 21 19.51 3.51 -22.29
N SER A 22 19.00 3.51 -23.51
CA SER A 22 19.30 4.55 -24.51
C SER A 22 18.11 5.46 -24.84
N GLU A 23 16.92 5.21 -24.29
CA GLU A 23 15.78 6.09 -24.48
C GLU A 23 15.79 7.20 -23.41
N ASP A 24 15.61 8.40 -23.88
CA ASP A 24 15.66 9.68 -23.20
C ASP A 24 15.00 9.67 -21.81
N TYR A 25 15.80 9.54 -20.76
CA TYR A 25 15.36 9.58 -19.34
C TYR A 25 14.65 10.88 -18.97
N SER A 26 14.73 11.92 -19.80
CA SER A 26 14.08 13.22 -19.56
C SER A 26 12.54 13.15 -19.68
N MET A 27 11.99 12.05 -20.21
CA MET A 27 10.55 11.87 -20.45
C MET A 27 9.91 10.82 -19.52
N LEU A 28 10.68 10.13 -18.68
CA LEU A 28 10.12 9.15 -17.74
C LEU A 28 9.59 9.90 -16.50
N ARG A 29 8.28 9.77 -16.28
CA ARG A 29 7.67 10.26 -15.05
C ARG A 29 8.18 9.40 -13.88
N PRO A 30 8.57 9.99 -12.73
CA PRO A 30 8.94 9.20 -11.58
C PRO A 30 7.77 8.37 -11.08
N SER A 31 8.06 7.17 -10.58
CA SER A 31 7.09 6.30 -9.92
C SER A 31 7.03 6.60 -8.42
N ILE A 32 5.82 6.70 -7.87
CA ILE A 32 5.60 6.94 -6.44
C ILE A 32 4.71 5.84 -5.89
N GLY A 33 5.24 5.02 -4.97
CA GLY A 33 4.47 4.08 -4.17
C GLY A 33 3.95 4.74 -2.89
N ILE A 34 2.63 4.72 -2.67
CA ILE A 34 1.99 5.33 -1.50
C ILE A 34 1.26 4.24 -0.72
N ASP A 35 1.56 4.11 0.57
CA ASP A 35 0.76 3.24 1.44
C ASP A 35 -0.64 3.82 1.67
N TRP A 36 -1.57 2.92 1.98
CA TRP A 36 -2.96 3.32 2.23
C TRP A 36 -3.21 3.57 3.72
N ASP A 37 -2.90 2.59 4.56
CA ASP A 37 -3.24 2.62 5.99
C ASP A 37 -2.40 3.64 6.74
N ASP A 38 -3.05 4.55 7.45
CA ASP A 38 -2.51 5.68 8.22
C ASP A 38 -1.59 6.66 7.44
N VAL A 39 -1.33 6.42 6.15
CA VAL A 39 -0.67 7.37 5.23
C VAL A 39 -1.71 8.10 4.37
N THR A 40 -2.50 7.36 3.61
CA THR A 40 -3.55 7.93 2.74
C THR A 40 -4.87 8.10 3.48
N ALA A 41 -5.25 7.08 4.26
CA ALA A 41 -6.52 7.06 4.99
C ALA A 41 -6.32 6.52 6.41
N PRO A 42 -7.05 7.06 7.41
CA PRO A 42 -6.91 6.65 8.79
C PRO A 42 -7.33 5.18 8.97
N PHE A 43 -6.49 4.36 9.58
CA PHE A 43 -6.76 2.95 9.89
C PHE A 43 -6.90 2.73 11.41
N ASN A 44 -5.83 2.97 12.14
CA ASN A 44 -5.80 2.75 13.59
C ASN A 44 -6.82 3.61 14.33
N SER A 45 -6.99 4.87 13.96
CA SER A 45 -7.97 5.75 14.61
C SER A 45 -9.41 5.30 14.41
N ILE A 46 -9.73 4.65 13.28
CA ILE A 46 -11.04 4.05 13.03
C ILE A 46 -11.23 2.79 13.85
N ALA A 47 -10.25 1.89 13.88
CA ALA A 47 -10.29 0.68 14.69
C ALA A 47 -10.49 1.01 16.19
N ILE A 48 -9.78 2.03 16.71
CA ILE A 48 -9.93 2.54 18.07
C ILE A 48 -11.36 3.05 18.31
N ARG A 49 -11.89 3.84 17.38
CA ARG A 49 -13.27 4.35 17.48
C ARG A 49 -14.29 3.22 17.52
N MET A 50 -14.15 2.23 16.63
CA MET A 50 -15.02 1.04 16.60
C MET A 50 -14.93 0.24 17.90
N ALA A 51 -13.74 0.08 18.48
CA ALA A 51 -13.54 -0.58 19.75
C ALA A 51 -14.22 0.20 20.90
N ASN A 52 -14.07 1.52 20.94
CA ASN A 52 -14.72 2.37 21.91
C ASN A 52 -16.26 2.32 21.78
N GLU A 53 -16.78 2.34 20.55
CA GLU A 53 -18.21 2.20 20.25
C GLU A 53 -18.76 0.85 20.69
N LYS A 54 -17.99 -0.23 20.55
CA LYS A 54 -18.47 -1.60 20.89
C LYS A 54 -18.36 -1.92 22.36
N TYR A 55 -17.23 -1.56 23.00
CA TYR A 55 -16.90 -2.02 24.35
C TYR A 55 -17.23 -1.01 25.46
N HIS A 56 -17.46 0.26 25.11
CA HIS A 56 -17.75 1.33 26.08
C HIS A 56 -16.84 1.29 27.31
N PRO A 57 -15.49 1.25 27.13
CA PRO A 57 -14.59 1.15 28.27
C PRO A 57 -14.69 2.39 29.16
N LYS A 58 -14.45 2.23 30.49
CA LYS A 58 -14.43 3.39 31.42
C LYS A 58 -13.46 4.47 30.97
N GLU A 59 -12.29 4.05 30.50
CA GLU A 59 -11.29 4.91 29.88
C GLU A 59 -11.24 4.56 28.38
N PRO A 60 -11.63 5.45 27.49
CA PRO A 60 -11.56 5.21 26.06
C PRO A 60 -10.14 4.83 25.61
N TYR A 61 -10.05 3.91 24.64
CA TYR A 61 -8.77 3.63 23.96
C TYR A 61 -8.30 4.84 23.19
N ARG A 62 -6.99 5.08 23.19
CA ARG A 62 -6.36 6.23 22.55
C ARG A 62 -5.25 5.79 21.59
N MET A 63 -4.89 6.64 20.63
CA MET A 63 -3.88 6.37 19.63
C MET A 63 -2.49 6.16 20.26
N GLU A 64 -2.17 6.92 21.31
CA GLU A 64 -0.88 6.84 22.02
C GLU A 64 -0.64 5.49 22.69
N GLU A 65 -1.70 4.70 22.89
CA GLU A 65 -1.61 3.35 23.44
C GLU A 65 -1.25 2.28 22.40
N ILE A 66 -1.32 2.61 21.11
CA ILE A 66 -0.93 1.73 20.00
C ILE A 66 0.57 1.88 19.77
N THR A 67 1.37 1.02 20.40
CA THR A 67 2.84 1.08 20.29
C THR A 67 3.42 0.06 19.31
N SER A 68 2.59 -0.87 18.85
CA SER A 68 2.98 -1.89 17.86
C SER A 68 1.75 -2.50 17.20
N TRP A 69 1.91 -3.10 16.04
CA TRP A 69 0.87 -3.92 15.40
C TRP A 69 0.43 -5.12 16.24
N ALA A 70 1.25 -5.52 17.22
CA ALA A 70 0.91 -6.60 18.14
C ALA A 70 -0.24 -6.25 19.09
N ASN A 71 -0.48 -4.97 19.38
CA ASN A 71 -1.51 -4.49 20.31
C ASN A 71 -1.63 -5.39 21.54
N GLU A 72 -0.84 -5.13 22.55
CA GLU A 72 -0.80 -5.94 23.77
C GLU A 72 -1.64 -5.30 24.90
N GLY A 73 -1.94 -6.09 25.93
CA GLY A 73 -2.68 -5.61 27.08
C GLY A 73 -4.11 -5.19 26.75
N ARG A 74 -4.54 -4.02 27.25
CA ARG A 74 -5.91 -3.56 27.09
C ARG A 74 -6.29 -3.20 25.63
N THR A 75 -5.33 -2.87 24.80
CA THR A 75 -5.55 -2.53 23.39
C THR A 75 -5.69 -3.76 22.48
N SER A 76 -5.45 -4.97 23.00
CA SER A 76 -5.51 -6.22 22.22
C SER A 76 -6.87 -6.43 21.52
N VAL A 77 -7.96 -5.91 22.06
CA VAL A 77 -9.30 -5.99 21.47
C VAL A 77 -9.43 -5.19 20.18
N ILE A 78 -8.55 -4.21 19.92
CA ILE A 78 -8.58 -3.39 18.71
C ILE A 78 -8.24 -4.24 17.48
N LYS A 79 -7.43 -5.30 17.63
CA LYS A 79 -7.05 -6.21 16.53
C LYS A 79 -8.24 -6.89 15.85
N GLU A 80 -9.33 -7.15 16.55
CA GLU A 80 -10.48 -7.80 15.95
C GLU A 80 -11.07 -6.94 14.81
N PHE A 81 -10.93 -5.60 14.92
CA PHE A 81 -11.42 -4.67 13.91
C PHE A 81 -10.53 -4.61 12.68
N TYR A 82 -9.26 -5.01 12.76
CA TYR A 82 -8.37 -5.05 11.59
C TYR A 82 -8.84 -6.04 10.52
N ASN A 83 -9.67 -7.01 10.92
CA ASN A 83 -10.30 -7.97 10.03
C ASN A 83 -11.82 -7.72 9.88
N ASP A 84 -12.28 -6.51 10.16
CA ASP A 84 -13.68 -6.12 9.99
C ASP A 84 -13.86 -5.36 8.67
N PRO A 85 -14.68 -5.85 7.70
CA PRO A 85 -14.96 -5.14 6.45
C PRO A 85 -15.51 -3.72 6.67
N GLU A 86 -16.17 -3.47 7.80
CA GLU A 86 -16.70 -2.15 8.14
C GLU A 86 -15.59 -1.13 8.39
N LEU A 87 -14.45 -1.55 8.95
CA LEU A 87 -13.28 -0.69 9.10
C LEU A 87 -12.85 -0.13 7.72
N TYR A 88 -12.74 -1.00 6.72
CA TYR A 88 -12.36 -0.61 5.36
C TYR A 88 -13.37 0.37 4.75
N ARG A 89 -14.68 0.18 4.98
CA ARG A 89 -15.72 1.09 4.47
C ARG A 89 -15.65 2.48 5.14
N ARG A 90 -15.23 2.54 6.40
CA ARG A 90 -15.09 3.80 7.16
C ARG A 90 -13.82 4.56 6.87
N GLN A 91 -12.82 3.94 6.23
CA GLN A 91 -11.57 4.59 5.86
C GLN A 91 -11.78 5.52 4.66
N ILE A 92 -11.89 6.80 4.93
CA ILE A 92 -12.04 7.83 3.89
C ILE A 92 -10.89 8.81 4.02
N PRO A 93 -10.07 9.00 2.96
CA PRO A 93 -9.04 10.03 2.93
C PRO A 93 -9.64 11.43 3.11
N THR A 94 -8.91 12.32 3.74
CA THR A 94 -9.31 13.72 3.83
C THR A 94 -9.31 14.38 2.43
N GLU A 95 -10.07 15.45 2.25
CA GLU A 95 -10.06 16.19 0.98
C GLU A 95 -8.69 16.84 0.71
N GLU A 96 -7.94 17.14 1.75
CA GLU A 96 -6.56 17.63 1.62
C GLU A 96 -5.64 16.53 1.07
N THR A 97 -5.69 15.33 1.65
CA THR A 97 -4.95 14.16 1.18
C THR A 97 -5.28 13.85 -0.29
N LYS A 98 -6.57 13.83 -0.64
CA LYS A 98 -7.01 13.60 -2.02
C LYS A 98 -6.44 14.65 -2.99
N ARG A 99 -6.47 15.92 -2.61
CA ARG A 99 -5.90 17.01 -3.42
C ARG A 99 -4.39 16.84 -3.59
N GLY A 100 -3.68 16.47 -2.50
CA GLY A 100 -2.24 16.21 -2.54
C GLY A 100 -1.90 15.10 -3.53
N ILE A 101 -2.57 13.95 -3.42
CA ILE A 101 -2.35 12.80 -4.29
C ILE A 101 -2.68 13.13 -5.75
N ARG A 102 -3.79 13.83 -6.02
CA ARG A 102 -4.12 14.28 -7.39
C ARG A 102 -3.07 15.21 -8.00
N ARG A 103 -2.42 16.04 -7.18
CA ARG A 103 -1.27 16.85 -7.65
C ARG A 103 -0.06 15.98 -8.00
N LEU A 104 0.22 14.94 -7.17
CA LEU A 104 1.28 13.99 -7.48
C LEU A 104 0.99 13.26 -8.80
N MET A 105 -0.25 12.83 -9.05
CA MET A 105 -0.65 12.19 -10.31
C MET A 105 -0.43 13.07 -11.54
N GLN A 106 -0.30 14.39 -11.40
CA GLN A 106 0.01 15.29 -12.54
C GLN A 106 1.48 15.22 -12.96
N ILE A 107 2.38 14.87 -12.03
CA ILE A 107 3.84 14.95 -12.23
C ILE A 107 4.54 13.59 -12.12
N ALA A 108 3.87 12.56 -11.64
CA ALA A 108 4.42 11.24 -11.37
C ALA A 108 3.40 10.14 -11.69
N ASP A 109 3.88 8.92 -11.86
CA ASP A 109 3.06 7.72 -11.91
C ASP A 109 2.84 7.22 -10.48
N VAL A 110 1.64 7.45 -9.97
CA VAL A 110 1.26 7.11 -8.60
C VAL A 110 0.72 5.70 -8.53
N PHE A 111 1.20 4.93 -7.56
CA PHE A 111 0.75 3.59 -7.20
C PHE A 111 0.30 3.58 -5.75
N PHE A 112 -0.80 2.91 -5.45
CA PHE A 112 -1.11 2.51 -4.08
C PHE A 112 -0.54 1.11 -3.83
N ILE A 113 0.27 0.98 -2.78
CA ILE A 113 0.85 -0.28 -2.35
C ILE A 113 0.51 -0.52 -0.88
N THR A 114 -0.37 -1.46 -0.58
CA THR A 114 -0.87 -1.67 0.77
C THR A 114 -0.89 -3.14 1.15
N ALA A 115 -0.43 -3.43 2.38
CA ALA A 115 -0.51 -4.75 2.96
C ALA A 115 -1.96 -5.04 3.40
N VAL A 116 -2.58 -6.04 2.78
CA VAL A 116 -3.94 -6.44 3.09
C VAL A 116 -4.10 -7.96 3.01
N SER A 117 -4.87 -8.52 3.95
CA SER A 117 -5.22 -9.94 3.90
C SER A 117 -5.92 -10.30 2.59
N PRO A 118 -5.64 -11.47 1.98
CA PRO A 118 -6.33 -11.93 0.77
C PRO A 118 -7.85 -11.86 0.86
N HIS A 119 -8.42 -12.05 2.04
CA HIS A 119 -9.87 -11.98 2.26
C HIS A 119 -10.46 -10.57 2.06
N PHE A 120 -9.65 -9.52 2.15
CA PHE A 120 -10.06 -8.11 2.07
C PHE A 120 -9.54 -7.37 0.84
N MET A 121 -8.78 -8.05 -0.04
CA MET A 121 -8.23 -7.42 -1.25
C MET A 121 -9.31 -6.78 -2.13
N GLY A 122 -10.46 -7.46 -2.30
CA GLY A 122 -11.58 -6.92 -3.08
C GLY A 122 -12.14 -5.63 -2.48
N VAL A 123 -12.41 -5.63 -1.18
CA VAL A 123 -12.92 -4.44 -0.46
C VAL A 123 -11.91 -3.29 -0.52
N ARG A 124 -10.61 -3.59 -0.38
CA ARG A 124 -9.56 -2.58 -0.45
C ARG A 124 -9.44 -1.98 -1.86
N ALA A 125 -9.46 -2.80 -2.90
CA ALA A 125 -9.43 -2.33 -4.28
C ALA A 125 -10.63 -1.43 -4.59
N GLU A 126 -11.85 -1.84 -4.23
CA GLU A 126 -13.07 -1.06 -4.39
C GLU A 126 -13.00 0.28 -3.66
N GLN A 127 -12.47 0.27 -2.43
CA GLN A 127 -12.25 1.48 -1.63
C GLN A 127 -11.33 2.47 -2.33
N ILE A 128 -10.16 2.01 -2.80
CA ILE A 128 -9.18 2.86 -3.51
C ILE A 128 -9.81 3.42 -4.78
N MET A 129 -10.42 2.59 -5.60
CA MET A 129 -11.07 2.99 -6.86
C MET A 129 -12.22 3.99 -6.64
N THR A 130 -12.95 3.86 -5.53
CA THR A 130 -14.03 4.81 -5.18
C THR A 130 -13.47 6.18 -4.80
N GLN A 131 -12.34 6.23 -4.09
CA GLN A 131 -11.75 7.51 -3.64
C GLN A 131 -10.90 8.18 -4.72
N PHE A 132 -10.32 7.39 -5.63
CA PHE A 132 -9.48 7.84 -6.73
C PHE A 132 -9.90 7.16 -8.06
N PRO A 133 -11.09 7.49 -8.60
CA PRO A 133 -11.59 6.87 -9.83
C PRO A 133 -10.74 7.16 -11.07
N GLU A 134 -9.89 8.18 -10.99
CA GLU A 134 -8.94 8.56 -12.03
C GLU A 134 -7.65 7.72 -12.02
N LEU A 135 -7.38 6.94 -10.96
CA LEU A 135 -6.20 6.07 -10.87
C LEU A 135 -6.39 4.84 -11.78
N PRO A 136 -5.39 4.49 -12.63
CA PRO A 136 -5.41 3.23 -13.37
C PRO A 136 -5.49 2.03 -12.41
N PRO A 137 -6.40 1.06 -12.64
CA PRO A 137 -6.53 -0.09 -11.74
C PRO A 137 -5.25 -0.91 -11.56
N GLU A 138 -4.39 -0.97 -12.57
CA GLU A 138 -3.07 -1.62 -12.55
C GLU A 138 -2.08 -0.96 -11.60
N ASN A 139 -2.35 0.27 -11.16
CA ASN A 139 -1.55 0.99 -10.19
C ASN A 139 -1.96 0.67 -8.72
N ILE A 140 -2.84 -0.31 -8.53
CA ILE A 140 -3.23 -0.80 -7.19
C ILE A 140 -2.52 -2.12 -6.94
N ILE A 141 -1.57 -2.13 -5.99
CA ILE A 141 -0.77 -3.29 -5.60
C ILE A 141 -1.18 -3.72 -4.20
N LEU A 142 -1.77 -4.90 -4.09
CA LEU A 142 -2.29 -5.45 -2.85
C LEU A 142 -1.49 -6.67 -2.40
N GLY A 143 -0.92 -6.61 -1.21
CA GLY A 143 -0.18 -7.72 -0.63
C GLY A 143 0.86 -7.28 0.39
N SER A 144 1.39 -8.23 1.16
CA SER A 144 2.35 -7.97 2.24
C SER A 144 3.81 -7.88 1.79
N ALA A 145 4.12 -8.29 0.55
CA ALA A 145 5.49 -8.32 0.02
C ALA A 145 5.86 -6.98 -0.65
N LYS A 146 5.72 -5.88 0.08
CA LYS A 146 6.02 -4.53 -0.42
C LYS A 146 7.50 -4.37 -0.80
N ASP A 147 8.40 -5.06 -0.10
CA ASP A 147 9.85 -5.14 -0.33
C ASP A 147 10.23 -5.69 -1.73
N ARG A 148 9.28 -6.31 -2.42
CA ARG A 148 9.48 -6.87 -3.78
C ARG A 148 9.17 -5.87 -4.89
N VAL A 149 8.65 -4.70 -4.57
CA VAL A 149 8.25 -3.69 -5.55
C VAL A 149 9.08 -2.43 -5.33
N HIS A 150 9.73 -1.94 -6.40
CA HIS A 150 10.59 -0.76 -6.32
C HIS A 150 9.93 0.43 -7.00
N PHE A 151 9.99 1.58 -6.32
CA PHE A 151 9.56 2.88 -6.81
C PHE A 151 10.70 3.89 -6.67
N ASP A 152 10.66 4.97 -7.45
CA ASP A 152 11.62 6.07 -7.30
C ASP A 152 11.41 6.81 -5.97
N ILE A 153 10.16 6.83 -5.47
CA ILE A 153 9.79 7.44 -4.19
C ILE A 153 8.78 6.52 -3.49
N VAL A 154 8.94 6.33 -2.18
CA VAL A 154 8.00 5.59 -1.33
C VAL A 154 7.50 6.51 -0.21
N LEU A 155 6.18 6.51 0.00
CA LEU A 155 5.52 7.15 1.14
C LEU A 155 4.85 6.06 1.98
N ASP A 156 5.43 5.76 3.14
CA ASP A 156 4.99 4.71 4.05
C ASP A 156 5.25 5.16 5.49
N ASP A 157 4.38 4.83 6.45
CA ASP A 157 4.56 5.16 7.86
C ASP A 157 5.45 4.16 8.60
N ALA A 158 5.69 3.00 8.02
CA ALA A 158 6.51 1.94 8.58
C ALA A 158 7.97 2.04 8.09
N ILE A 159 8.88 2.45 8.97
CA ILE A 159 10.31 2.66 8.65
C ILE A 159 10.96 1.43 8.01
N HIS A 160 10.58 0.21 8.40
CA HIS A 160 11.14 -1.01 7.82
C HIS A 160 10.80 -1.18 6.33
N ASN A 161 9.63 -0.71 5.89
CA ASN A 161 9.25 -0.73 4.48
C ASN A 161 10.09 0.23 3.62
N ILE A 162 10.66 1.28 4.25
CA ILE A 162 11.47 2.29 3.58
C ILE A 162 12.95 1.86 3.50
N LEU A 163 13.44 1.13 4.51
CA LEU A 163 14.86 0.75 4.61
C LEU A 163 15.20 -0.52 3.82
N GLU A 164 14.21 -1.33 3.46
CA GLU A 164 14.38 -2.61 2.77
C GLU A 164 13.95 -2.54 1.28
N SER A 165 13.48 -1.38 0.81
CA SER A 165 12.99 -1.15 -0.56
C SER A 165 14.11 -0.74 -1.54
#